data_300f92c70050234e6a7fdfe30aff23d1
#
_entry.id   300f92c70050234e6a7fdfe30aff23d1
#
_cell.length_a   1.000
_cell.length_b   1.000
_cell.length_c   1.000
_cell.angle_alpha   90.00
_cell.angle_beta   90.00
_cell.angle_gamma   90.00
#
_symmetry.space_group_name_H-M   'P 1'
#
loop_
_entity.id
_entity.type
_entity.pdbx_description
1 polymer ?
#
loop_
_entity_poly.entity_id
_entity_poly.type
_entity_poly.pdbx_seq_one_letter_code
_entity_poly.pdbx_strand_id
1 'polypeptide(L)' 'EKSFVSLLILDGSGSLDCAGETLEFSKGGSIFIPANCGDYKINGEAKILETRV' A
#
# COMPACT_ATOMS: atom_id res chain seq x y z
N GLU A 1 7.73 8.68 18.20
CA GLU A 1 6.44 8.73 17.49
C GLU A 1 6.39 7.73 16.35
N LYS A 2 5.43 6.88 16.34
CA LYS A 2 5.30 5.89 15.29
C LYS A 2 3.98 6.00 14.59
N SER A 3 4.04 5.87 13.30
CA SER A 3 2.83 5.83 12.52
C SER A 3 3.09 4.97 11.31
N PHE A 4 2.03 4.42 10.77
CA PHE A 4 2.14 3.63 9.57
C PHE A 4 0.83 3.69 8.84
N VAL A 5 0.87 3.31 7.58
CA VAL A 5 -0.31 3.28 6.75
C VAL A 5 -0.59 1.83 6.41
N SER A 6 -1.82 1.41 6.65
CA SER A 6 -2.26 0.07 6.34
C SER A 6 -3.20 0.14 5.15
N LEU A 7 -2.92 -0.65 4.15
CA LEU A 7 -3.73 -0.70 2.94
C LEU A 7 -4.36 -2.08 2.83
N LEU A 8 -5.67 -2.08 2.70
CA LEU A 8 -6.40 -3.33 2.51
C LEU A 8 -6.98 -3.31 1.10
N ILE A 9 -6.62 -4.31 0.33
CA ILE A 9 -7.05 -4.39 -1.06
C ILE A 9 -8.40 -5.07 -1.10
N LEU A 10 -9.43 -4.29 -1.44
CA LEU A 10 -10.80 -4.79 -1.46
C LEU A 10 -11.13 -5.45 -2.79
N ASP A 11 -10.54 -4.95 -3.86
CA ASP A 11 -10.83 -5.47 -5.19
C ASP A 11 -9.73 -5.01 -6.13
N GLY A 12 -9.49 -5.80 -7.18
CA GLY A 12 -8.53 -5.42 -8.19
C GLY A 12 -7.13 -5.88 -7.84
N SER A 13 -6.16 -5.36 -8.57
CA SER A 13 -4.76 -5.70 -8.36
C SER A 13 -3.89 -4.57 -8.90
N GLY A 14 -2.61 -4.62 -8.53
CA GLY A 14 -1.68 -3.61 -8.97
C GLY A 14 -0.36 -3.77 -8.27
N SER A 15 0.38 -2.67 -8.23
CA SER A 15 1.67 -2.67 -7.57
C SER A 15 1.86 -1.36 -6.82
N LEU A 16 2.72 -1.41 -5.84
CA LEU A 16 3.04 -0.26 -4.99
C LEU A 16 4.53 -0.02 -5.04
N ASP A 17 4.91 1.19 -5.39
CA ASP A 17 6.30 1.60 -5.36
C ASP A 17 6.57 2.39 -4.10
N CYS A 18 7.56 1.96 -3.35
CA CYS A 18 7.90 2.59 -2.10
C CYS A 18 9.40 2.51 -1.90
N ALA A 19 10.05 3.66 -1.78
CA ALA A 19 11.48 3.74 -1.50
C ALA A 19 12.32 2.92 -2.49
N GLY A 20 11.94 2.93 -3.75
CA GLY A 20 12.70 2.22 -4.77
C GLY A 20 12.37 0.76 -4.89
N GLU A 21 11.41 0.28 -4.12
CA GLU A 21 10.98 -1.11 -4.17
C GLU A 21 9.57 -1.19 -4.72
N THR A 22 9.30 -2.28 -5.41
CA THR A 22 7.98 -2.51 -5.97
C THR A 22 7.37 -3.74 -5.32
N LEU A 23 6.16 -3.55 -4.80
CA LEU A 23 5.39 -4.61 -4.18
C LEU A 23 4.13 -4.84 -4.99
N GLU A 24 3.80 -6.09 -5.22
CA GLU A 24 2.57 -6.42 -5.93
C GLU A 24 1.50 -6.79 -4.94
N PHE A 25 0.28 -6.40 -5.27
CA PHE A 25 -0.86 -6.73 -4.43
C PHE A 25 -2.02 -7.17 -5.28
N SER A 26 -2.95 -7.85 -4.63
CA SER A 26 -4.14 -8.32 -5.31
C SER A 26 -5.28 -8.34 -4.32
N LYS A 27 -6.45 -8.65 -4.84
CA LYS A 27 -7.66 -8.71 -4.04
C LYS A 27 -7.45 -9.58 -2.80
N GLY A 28 -7.85 -9.06 -1.67
CA GLY A 28 -7.72 -9.78 -0.41
C GLY A 28 -6.38 -9.59 0.27
N GLY A 29 -5.45 -8.89 -0.38
CA GLY A 29 -4.15 -8.65 0.23
C GLY A 29 -4.15 -7.45 1.15
N SER A 30 -3.08 -7.30 1.88
CA SER A 30 -2.89 -6.14 2.73
C SER A 30 -1.43 -5.74 2.69
N ILE A 31 -1.19 -4.46 2.86
CA ILE A 31 0.15 -3.90 2.79
C ILE A 31 0.32 -2.93 3.95
N PHE A 32 1.46 -3.01 4.61
CA PHE A 32 1.81 -2.05 5.63
C PHE A 32 2.96 -1.19 5.12
N ILE A 33 2.77 0.11 5.19
CA ILE A 33 3.78 1.07 4.77
C ILE A 33 4.34 1.71 6.02
N PRO A 34 5.62 1.49 6.30
CA PRO A 34 6.22 2.09 7.50
C PRO A 34 6.31 3.60 7.38
N ALA A 35 6.41 4.26 8.52
CA ALA A 35 6.45 5.71 8.55
C ALA A 35 7.63 6.27 7.79
N ASN A 36 8.74 5.56 7.76
CA ASN A 36 9.94 6.07 7.12
C ASN A 36 10.02 5.74 5.64
N CYS A 37 8.95 5.23 5.08
CA CYS A 37 8.93 4.93 3.66
C CYS A 37 9.00 6.20 2.81
N GLY A 38 8.40 7.27 3.31
CA GLY A 38 8.34 8.49 2.53
C GLY A 38 7.21 8.45 1.54
N ASP A 39 7.49 8.85 0.31
CA ASP A 39 6.48 8.86 -0.72
C ASP A 39 6.32 7.48 -1.30
N TYR A 40 5.11 7.16 -1.68
CA TYR A 40 4.84 5.91 -2.35
C TYR A 40 3.85 6.16 -3.49
N LYS A 41 3.82 5.23 -4.42
CA LYS A 41 2.98 5.36 -5.58
C LYS A 41 2.27 4.04 -5.85
N ILE A 42 1.00 4.12 -6.17
CA ILE A 42 0.22 2.93 -6.44
C ILE A 42 -0.12 2.90 -7.92
N ASN A 43 0.17 1.78 -8.56
CA ASN A 43 -0.11 1.58 -9.96
C ASN A 43 -1.14 0.46 -10.11
N GLY A 44 -1.96 0.57 -11.15
CA GLY A 44 -2.99 -0.42 -11.40
C GLY A 44 -4.34 0.07 -10.92
N GLU A 45 -5.32 -0.78 -11.05
CA GLU A 45 -6.68 -0.45 -10.64
C GLU A 45 -7.09 -1.36 -9.52
N ALA A 46 -7.43 -0.76 -8.39
CA ALA A 46 -7.83 -1.53 -7.23
C ALA A 46 -8.61 -0.65 -6.29
N LYS A 47 -9.51 -1.28 -5.57
CA LYS A 47 -10.18 -0.62 -4.46
C LYS A 47 -9.38 -0.89 -3.21
N ILE A 48 -8.92 0.16 -2.58
CA ILE A 48 -8.03 0.05 -1.44
C ILE A 48 -8.60 0.85 -0.30
N LEU A 49 -8.63 0.22 0.86
CA LEU A 49 -9.01 0.90 2.09
C LEU A 49 -7.74 1.30 2.82
N GLU A 50 -7.57 2.58 3.02
CA GLU A 50 -6.37 3.10 3.66
C GLU A 50 -6.69 3.44 5.12
N THR A 51 -5.87 2.93 6.02
CA THR A 51 -6.00 3.20 7.44
C THR A 51 -4.68 3.74 7.95
N ARG A 52 -4.74 4.81 8.69
CA ARG A 52 -3.55 5.41 9.27
C ARG A 52 -3.60 5.32 10.78
N VAL A 53 -2.46 5.14 11.33
CA VAL A 53 -2.32 5.08 12.78
C VAL A 53 -1.46 6.22 13.28
#